data_c28a1bbb05f2f0ea0c5ef5dc5a946725
#
_entry.id   c28a1bbb05f2f0ea0c5ef5dc5a946725
#
_cell.length_a   1.000
_cell.length_b   1.000
_cell.length_c   1.000
_cell.angle_alpha   90.00
_cell.angle_beta   90.00
_cell.angle_gamma   90.00
#
_symmetry.space_group_name_H-M   'P 1'
#
loop_
_entity.id
_entity.type
_entity.pdbx_description
1 polymer ?
#
loop_
_entity_poly.entity_id
_entity_poly.type
_entity_poly.pdbx_seq_one_letter_code
_entity_poly.pdbx_strand_id
1 'polypeptide(L)'
;MLSNEEFAELEYQFHAFGKSPILYFENSSPLIEELEKFIEHGYTRTWEDSWMFFEGTPVDQSRFSSVRKVEDQKALEVFLSTWDASLQPNDPQNPYGSVKDYLENYRQAWLKFSTSNRVQYFTVYDEKQPVATSLLHSFEGVGYISNVGSLQTERGGGFGKLATLYAVHQSQQMGNIVHSISTEEGTYPNQFYKRIGFVTRFTGVGLTKR
;
A
#
# COMPACT_ATOMS: atom_id res chain seq x y z
N MET A 1 23.27 17.15 5.81
CA MET A 1 23.50 16.42 7.06
C MET A 1 22.83 17.16 8.21
N LEU A 2 21.95 16.49 8.97
CA LEU A 2 21.34 17.10 10.15
C LEU A 2 22.40 17.26 11.26
N SER A 3 22.43 18.43 11.88
CA SER A 3 23.20 18.70 13.10
C SER A 3 22.46 18.17 14.33
N ASN A 4 23.13 18.08 15.46
CA ASN A 4 22.48 17.70 16.73
C ASN A 4 21.35 18.65 17.12
N GLU A 5 21.45 19.93 16.76
CA GLU A 5 20.41 20.94 17.02
C GLU A 5 19.16 20.67 16.15
N GLU A 6 19.35 20.33 14.87
CA GLU A 6 18.25 19.98 13.96
C GLU A 6 17.57 18.68 14.38
N PHE A 7 18.31 17.70 14.91
CA PHE A 7 17.72 16.50 15.53
C PHE A 7 16.83 16.85 16.71
N ALA A 8 17.34 17.66 17.62
CA ALA A 8 16.59 18.06 18.81
C ALA A 8 15.31 18.85 18.45
N GLU A 9 15.40 19.72 17.44
CA GLU A 9 14.24 20.47 16.94
C GLU A 9 13.20 19.55 16.30
N LEU A 10 13.63 18.57 15.48
CA LEU A 10 12.73 17.58 14.89
C LEU A 10 11.94 16.84 15.98
N GLU A 11 12.64 16.33 16.99
CA GLU A 11 12.02 15.60 18.08
C GLU A 11 11.08 16.49 18.90
N TYR A 12 11.48 17.71 19.19
CA TYR A 12 10.66 18.69 19.90
C TYR A 12 9.33 18.95 19.17
N GLN A 13 9.38 19.18 17.87
CA GLN A 13 8.18 19.43 17.06
C GLN A 13 7.20 18.25 17.10
N PHE A 14 7.68 17.02 16.99
CA PHE A 14 6.81 15.84 17.08
C PHE A 14 6.23 15.66 18.49
N HIS A 15 7.04 15.84 19.51
CA HIS A 15 6.59 15.75 20.91
C HIS A 15 5.55 16.80 21.27
N ALA A 16 5.62 18.00 20.70
CA ALA A 16 4.60 19.04 20.88
C ALA A 16 3.21 18.60 20.41
N PHE A 17 3.14 17.63 19.48
CA PHE A 17 1.89 17.00 19.04
C PHE A 17 1.59 15.67 19.74
N GLY A 18 2.32 15.32 20.79
CA GLY A 18 2.18 14.03 21.49
C GLY A 18 2.55 12.83 20.61
N LYS A 19 3.44 13.01 19.64
CA LYS A 19 3.89 11.98 18.71
C LYS A 19 5.40 11.76 18.81
N SER A 20 5.84 10.56 18.44
CA SER A 20 7.26 10.27 18.22
C SER A 20 7.53 10.32 16.72
N PRO A 21 8.68 10.85 16.27
CA PRO A 21 9.04 10.87 14.86
C PRO A 21 9.24 9.43 14.35
N ILE A 22 8.72 9.19 13.16
CA ILE A 22 9.03 8.03 12.34
C ILE A 22 9.79 8.55 11.12
N LEU A 23 10.96 8.01 10.89
CA LEU A 23 11.81 8.38 9.77
C LEU A 23 11.81 7.27 8.75
N TYR A 24 11.80 7.62 7.48
CA TYR A 24 11.81 6.67 6.40
C TYR A 24 12.82 7.08 5.34
N PHE A 25 13.73 6.17 5.02
CA PHE A 25 14.82 6.39 4.08
C PHE A 25 14.80 5.35 2.98
N GLU A 26 15.14 5.77 1.76
CA GLU A 26 15.56 4.84 0.73
C GLU A 26 16.88 4.17 1.17
N ASN A 27 16.93 2.85 1.10
CA ASN A 27 18.12 2.06 1.42
C ASN A 27 19.11 2.10 0.23
N SER A 28 19.70 3.27 0.01
CA SER A 28 20.66 3.54 -1.06
C SER A 28 21.97 4.05 -0.48
N SER A 29 23.10 3.80 -1.16
CA SER A 29 24.42 4.17 -0.66
C SER A 29 24.58 5.63 -0.26
N PRO A 30 23.98 6.64 -0.95
CA PRO A 30 24.09 8.02 -0.50
C PRO A 30 23.43 8.33 0.83
N LEU A 31 22.45 7.51 1.27
CA LEU A 31 21.65 7.73 2.47
C LEU A 31 22.05 6.84 3.65
N ILE A 32 22.95 5.87 3.45
CA ILE A 32 23.40 4.96 4.50
C ILE A 32 24.09 5.71 5.63
N GLU A 33 24.95 6.68 5.32
CA GLU A 33 25.65 7.48 6.34
C GLU A 33 24.67 8.31 7.19
N GLU A 34 23.61 8.84 6.58
CA GLU A 34 22.57 9.56 7.32
C GLU A 34 21.79 8.61 8.23
N LEU A 35 21.43 7.43 7.73
CA LEU A 35 20.75 6.41 8.48
C LEU A 35 21.54 5.94 9.72
N GLU A 36 22.87 5.77 9.59
CA GLU A 36 23.75 5.40 10.69
C GLU A 36 23.75 6.47 11.80
N LYS A 37 23.74 7.77 11.45
CA LYS A 37 23.65 8.85 12.44
C LYS A 37 22.34 8.81 13.23
N PHE A 38 21.20 8.51 12.58
CA PHE A 38 19.95 8.33 13.30
C PHE A 38 20.02 7.16 14.28
N ILE A 39 20.68 6.08 13.90
CA ILE A 39 20.93 4.95 14.82
C ILE A 39 21.79 5.38 16.02
N GLU A 40 22.85 6.19 15.80
CA GLU A 40 23.67 6.76 16.86
C GLU A 40 22.88 7.68 17.80
N HIS A 41 21.83 8.36 17.28
CA HIS A 41 20.90 9.16 18.08
C HIS A 41 19.78 8.35 18.75
N GLY A 42 19.88 7.01 18.74
CA GLY A 42 18.97 6.13 19.46
C GLY A 42 17.74 5.68 18.66
N TYR A 43 17.71 5.91 17.36
CA TYR A 43 16.71 5.33 16.48
C TYR A 43 17.04 3.87 16.19
N THR A 44 16.03 3.04 15.99
CA THR A 44 16.17 1.63 15.64
C THR A 44 15.44 1.33 14.34
N ARG A 45 16.01 0.46 13.52
CA ARG A 45 15.33 -0.08 12.34
C ARG A 45 14.16 -0.95 12.80
N THR A 46 12.97 -0.67 12.28
CA THR A 46 11.75 -1.37 12.68
C THR A 46 11.11 -2.18 11.56
N TRP A 47 11.23 -1.73 10.32
CA TRP A 47 10.76 -2.48 9.15
C TRP A 47 11.57 -2.11 7.90
N GLU A 48 11.46 -2.93 6.87
CA GLU A 48 12.00 -2.68 5.54
C GLU A 48 10.95 -2.99 4.48
N ASP A 49 10.68 -2.02 3.61
CA ASP A 49 9.73 -2.16 2.50
C ASP A 49 10.46 -2.29 1.17
N SER A 50 9.99 -3.22 0.34
CA SER A 50 10.29 -3.25 -1.10
C SER A 50 9.38 -2.28 -1.84
N TRP A 51 9.94 -1.35 -2.56
CA TRP A 51 9.25 -0.55 -3.56
C TRP A 51 9.33 -1.26 -4.89
N MET A 52 8.18 -1.73 -5.36
CA MET A 52 8.06 -2.62 -6.50
C MET A 52 7.31 -1.93 -7.63
N PHE A 53 7.78 -2.15 -8.84
CA PHE A 53 7.27 -1.51 -10.05
C PHE A 53 6.81 -2.58 -11.04
N PHE A 54 5.67 -2.35 -11.67
CA PHE A 54 5.11 -3.28 -12.63
C PHE A 54 5.87 -3.22 -13.95
N GLU A 55 6.46 -4.35 -14.34
CA GLU A 55 7.18 -4.57 -15.60
C GLU A 55 6.58 -5.75 -16.39
N GLY A 56 5.42 -6.20 -15.95
CA GLY A 56 4.77 -7.36 -16.56
C GLY A 56 4.25 -7.09 -17.96
N THR A 57 3.86 -8.17 -18.63
CA THR A 57 3.20 -8.13 -19.94
C THR A 57 1.81 -7.50 -19.86
N PRO A 58 1.19 -7.11 -21.01
CA PRO A 58 -0.17 -6.62 -21.04
C PRO A 58 -1.12 -7.48 -20.22
N VAL A 59 -1.97 -6.82 -19.44
CA VAL A 59 -2.84 -7.49 -18.47
C VAL A 59 -3.98 -8.20 -19.19
N ASP A 60 -4.20 -9.48 -18.87
CA ASP A 60 -5.39 -10.21 -19.32
C ASP A 60 -6.66 -9.57 -18.73
N GLN A 61 -7.52 -9.08 -19.61
CA GLN A 61 -8.75 -8.35 -19.25
C GLN A 61 -10.00 -9.25 -19.20
N SER A 62 -9.87 -10.55 -19.45
CA SER A 62 -11.01 -11.48 -19.59
C SER A 62 -11.94 -11.51 -18.38
N ARG A 63 -11.41 -11.23 -17.18
CA ARG A 63 -12.15 -11.22 -15.92
C ARG A 63 -12.45 -9.80 -15.39
N PHE A 64 -12.15 -8.73 -16.11
CA PHE A 64 -12.34 -7.36 -15.62
C PHE A 64 -13.80 -6.98 -15.38
N SER A 65 -14.74 -7.66 -16.01
CA SER A 65 -16.17 -7.50 -15.73
C SER A 65 -16.58 -7.87 -14.30
N SER A 66 -15.74 -8.64 -13.60
CA SER A 66 -15.93 -8.98 -12.18
C SER A 66 -15.45 -7.88 -11.22
N VAL A 67 -14.82 -6.83 -11.71
CA VAL A 67 -14.32 -5.73 -10.87
C VAL A 67 -15.23 -4.52 -10.98
N ARG A 68 -15.59 -3.94 -9.84
CA ARG A 68 -16.42 -2.74 -9.78
C ARG A 68 -15.68 -1.62 -9.07
N LYS A 69 -15.72 -0.44 -9.67
CA LYS A 69 -15.28 0.79 -9.02
C LYS A 69 -16.29 1.18 -7.95
N VAL A 70 -15.81 1.70 -6.83
CA VAL A 70 -16.65 2.26 -5.78
C VAL A 70 -17.14 3.64 -6.21
N GLU A 71 -18.45 3.78 -6.44
CA GLU A 71 -19.06 5.00 -6.96
C GLU A 71 -20.03 5.65 -5.98
N ASP A 72 -20.46 4.92 -4.94
CA ASP A 72 -21.38 5.41 -3.92
C ASP A 72 -21.00 4.91 -2.51
N GLN A 73 -21.67 5.44 -1.49
CA GLN A 73 -21.43 5.08 -0.09
C GLN A 73 -21.72 3.60 0.20
N LYS A 74 -22.69 3.00 -0.45
CA LYS A 74 -23.02 1.60 -0.26
C LYS A 74 -21.88 0.71 -0.78
N ALA A 75 -21.35 1.01 -1.96
CA ALA A 75 -20.20 0.32 -2.52
C ALA A 75 -18.93 0.56 -1.67
N LEU A 76 -18.77 1.75 -1.07
CA LEU A 76 -17.69 2.04 -0.14
C LEU A 76 -17.73 1.14 1.09
N GLU A 77 -18.89 0.96 1.72
CA GLU A 77 -19.02 0.07 2.89
C GLU A 77 -18.74 -1.39 2.51
N VAL A 78 -19.13 -1.83 1.32
CA VAL A 78 -18.76 -3.15 0.79
C VAL A 78 -17.25 -3.29 0.63
N PHE A 79 -16.59 -2.28 0.07
CA PHE A 79 -15.13 -2.26 -0.05
C PHE A 79 -14.46 -2.36 1.32
N LEU A 80 -14.81 -1.48 2.26
CA LEU A 80 -14.20 -1.42 3.59
C LEU A 80 -14.39 -2.72 4.37
N SER A 81 -15.59 -3.29 4.35
CA SER A 81 -15.88 -4.57 5.02
C SER A 81 -15.13 -5.74 4.38
N THR A 82 -15.02 -5.77 3.05
CA THR A 82 -14.26 -6.81 2.34
C THR A 82 -12.78 -6.71 2.64
N TRP A 83 -12.23 -5.48 2.66
CA TRP A 83 -10.84 -5.25 2.99
C TRP A 83 -10.52 -5.65 4.43
N ASP A 84 -11.34 -5.25 5.42
CA ASP A 84 -11.19 -5.69 6.82
C ASP A 84 -11.25 -7.22 6.94
N ALA A 85 -12.22 -7.86 6.30
CA ALA A 85 -12.35 -9.31 6.31
C ALA A 85 -11.18 -10.05 5.64
N SER A 86 -10.47 -9.41 4.71
CA SER A 86 -9.32 -9.99 4.01
C SER A 86 -8.01 -9.95 4.80
N LEU A 87 -7.91 -9.10 5.83
CA LEU A 87 -6.71 -8.86 6.62
C LEU A 87 -6.94 -9.21 8.10
N GLN A 88 -7.10 -10.50 8.37
CA GLN A 88 -7.38 -10.98 9.72
C GLN A 88 -6.09 -11.20 10.53
N PRO A 89 -6.11 -10.91 11.84
CA PRO A 89 -5.04 -11.29 12.74
C PRO A 89 -4.80 -12.82 12.68
N ASN A 90 -3.56 -13.23 12.84
CA ASN A 90 -3.13 -14.64 12.79
C ASN A 90 -3.24 -15.32 11.41
N ASP A 91 -3.49 -14.59 10.36
CA ASP A 91 -3.40 -15.09 9.00
C ASP A 91 -1.92 -15.10 8.56
N PRO A 92 -1.34 -16.28 8.24
CA PRO A 92 0.08 -16.37 7.88
C PRO A 92 0.45 -15.64 6.58
N GLN A 93 -0.55 -15.26 5.77
CA GLN A 93 -0.34 -14.47 4.56
C GLN A 93 -0.52 -12.97 4.78
N ASN A 94 -0.91 -12.56 6.01
CA ASN A 94 -1.12 -11.17 6.37
C ASN A 94 -0.08 -10.72 7.42
N PRO A 95 1.03 -10.07 7.03
CA PRO A 95 2.01 -9.55 7.99
C PRO A 95 1.54 -8.27 8.71
N TYR A 96 0.46 -7.63 8.23
CA TYR A 96 0.06 -6.29 8.66
C TYR A 96 -0.96 -6.27 9.81
N GLY A 97 -1.52 -7.42 10.18
CA GLY A 97 -2.54 -7.51 11.23
C GLY A 97 -3.90 -6.92 10.83
N SER A 98 -4.65 -6.42 11.81
CA SER A 98 -5.98 -5.83 11.60
C SER A 98 -5.88 -4.42 11.03
N VAL A 99 -6.83 -4.08 10.15
CA VAL A 99 -6.95 -2.74 9.55
C VAL A 99 -8.09 -1.91 10.12
N LYS A 100 -8.75 -2.38 11.18
CA LYS A 100 -9.93 -1.74 11.78
C LYS A 100 -9.71 -0.26 12.12
N ASP A 101 -8.55 0.06 12.67
CA ASP A 101 -8.21 1.43 13.08
C ASP A 101 -8.01 2.38 11.88
N TYR A 102 -7.86 1.85 10.67
CA TYR A 102 -7.67 2.62 9.46
C TYR A 102 -8.95 2.82 8.64
N LEU A 103 -10.01 2.05 8.88
CA LEU A 103 -11.23 2.06 8.05
C LEU A 103 -11.85 3.45 7.96
N GLU A 104 -11.92 4.19 9.07
CA GLU A 104 -12.47 5.54 9.07
C GLU A 104 -11.60 6.51 8.25
N ASN A 105 -10.29 6.41 8.32
CA ASN A 105 -9.39 7.23 7.51
C ASN A 105 -9.62 7.02 6.01
N TYR A 106 -9.82 5.77 5.58
CA TYR A 106 -10.12 5.45 4.18
C TYR A 106 -11.51 5.90 3.77
N ARG A 107 -12.51 5.81 4.68
CA ARG A 107 -13.85 6.38 4.43
C ARG A 107 -13.78 7.89 4.18
N GLN A 108 -13.09 8.63 5.04
CA GLN A 108 -12.93 10.07 4.92
C GLN A 108 -12.13 10.45 3.67
N ALA A 109 -11.09 9.68 3.34
CA ALA A 109 -10.31 9.90 2.11
C ALA A 109 -11.19 9.71 0.86
N TRP A 110 -12.03 8.69 0.82
CA TRP A 110 -12.96 8.49 -0.31
C TRP A 110 -13.96 9.64 -0.42
N LEU A 111 -14.60 10.04 0.68
CA LEU A 111 -15.55 11.17 0.70
C LEU A 111 -14.93 12.47 0.17
N LYS A 112 -13.66 12.69 0.49
CA LYS A 112 -12.92 13.90 0.08
C LYS A 112 -12.44 13.86 -1.36
N PHE A 113 -12.02 12.69 -1.86
CA PHE A 113 -11.25 12.60 -3.11
C PHE A 113 -11.93 11.79 -4.23
N SER A 114 -13.10 11.18 -4.00
CA SER A 114 -13.78 10.32 -4.99
C SER A 114 -14.10 11.03 -6.31
N THR A 115 -14.36 12.34 -6.27
CA THR A 115 -14.66 13.14 -7.46
C THR A 115 -13.42 13.57 -8.25
N SER A 116 -12.23 13.50 -7.65
CA SER A 116 -10.99 14.00 -8.27
C SER A 116 -10.31 13.00 -9.21
N ASN A 117 -10.80 11.76 -9.28
CA ASN A 117 -10.15 10.61 -9.92
C ASN A 117 -8.74 10.27 -9.40
N ARG A 118 -8.19 11.02 -8.43
CA ARG A 118 -6.86 10.77 -7.87
C ARG A 118 -6.82 9.53 -6.99
N VAL A 119 -7.97 9.14 -6.45
CA VAL A 119 -8.08 7.95 -5.59
C VAL A 119 -9.27 7.13 -6.07
N GLN A 120 -9.03 5.89 -6.45
CA GLN A 120 -10.05 4.98 -6.93
C GLN A 120 -10.01 3.68 -6.14
N TYR A 121 -11.16 3.25 -5.66
CA TYR A 121 -11.37 2.03 -4.89
C TYR A 121 -12.04 0.98 -5.77
N PHE A 122 -11.60 -0.26 -5.72
CA PHE A 122 -12.10 -1.35 -6.53
C PHE A 122 -12.42 -2.57 -5.68
N THR A 123 -13.58 -3.17 -5.92
CA THR A 123 -14.01 -4.43 -5.32
C THR A 123 -14.15 -5.48 -6.41
N VAL A 124 -13.54 -6.63 -6.21
CA VAL A 124 -13.70 -7.81 -7.07
C VAL A 124 -14.84 -8.66 -6.54
N TYR A 125 -15.67 -9.13 -7.45
CA TYR A 125 -16.79 -10.02 -7.15
C TYR A 125 -16.57 -11.39 -7.77
N ASP A 126 -16.91 -12.44 -7.02
CA ASP A 126 -17.21 -13.74 -7.55
C ASP A 126 -18.73 -13.85 -7.60
N GLU A 127 -19.31 -13.90 -8.80
CA GLU A 127 -20.75 -13.72 -9.02
C GLU A 127 -21.30 -12.46 -8.33
N LYS A 128 -21.89 -12.57 -7.15
CA LYS A 128 -22.46 -11.49 -6.36
C LYS A 128 -21.71 -11.22 -5.05
N GLN A 129 -20.77 -12.09 -4.70
CA GLN A 129 -20.01 -12.01 -3.45
C GLN A 129 -18.77 -11.14 -3.64
N PRO A 130 -18.57 -10.09 -2.82
CA PRO A 130 -17.31 -9.36 -2.80
C PRO A 130 -16.22 -10.22 -2.18
N VAL A 131 -15.09 -10.39 -2.89
CA VAL A 131 -14.05 -11.38 -2.52
C VAL A 131 -12.65 -10.80 -2.44
N ALA A 132 -12.39 -9.65 -3.08
CA ALA A 132 -11.10 -8.99 -3.01
C ALA A 132 -11.23 -7.48 -3.24
N THR A 133 -10.20 -6.75 -2.86
CA THR A 133 -10.12 -5.29 -2.99
C THR A 133 -8.79 -4.85 -3.55
N SER A 134 -8.76 -3.65 -4.13
CA SER A 134 -7.55 -2.86 -4.39
C SER A 134 -7.88 -1.38 -4.43
N LEU A 135 -6.88 -0.55 -4.21
CA LEU A 135 -6.98 0.90 -4.26
C LEU A 135 -5.89 1.45 -5.16
N LEU A 136 -6.21 2.44 -5.97
CA LEU A 136 -5.28 3.15 -6.84
C LEU A 136 -5.22 4.62 -6.41
N HIS A 137 -4.00 5.09 -6.13
CA HIS A 137 -3.68 6.51 -6.06
C HIS A 137 -2.99 6.92 -7.36
N SER A 138 -3.43 8.03 -7.96
CA SER A 138 -2.84 8.55 -9.19
C SER A 138 -2.38 9.99 -8.99
N PHE A 139 -1.09 10.23 -9.21
CA PHE A 139 -0.49 11.55 -9.07
C PHE A 139 0.74 11.68 -9.98
N GLU A 140 0.78 12.75 -10.78
CA GLU A 140 1.93 13.12 -11.63
C GLU A 140 2.53 11.99 -12.46
N GLY A 141 1.68 11.19 -13.09
CA GLY A 141 2.12 10.09 -13.95
C GLY A 141 2.50 8.80 -13.21
N VAL A 142 2.27 8.77 -11.89
CA VAL A 142 2.50 7.59 -11.04
C VAL A 142 1.17 7.05 -10.56
N GLY A 143 0.94 5.76 -10.74
CA GLY A 143 -0.14 5.01 -10.10
C GLY A 143 0.41 4.15 -8.97
N TYR A 144 0.08 4.49 -7.71
CA TYR A 144 0.42 3.71 -6.55
C TYR A 144 -0.76 2.83 -6.13
N ILE A 145 -0.53 1.52 -6.09
CA ILE A 145 -1.54 0.52 -5.77
C ILE A 145 -1.40 0.13 -4.30
N SER A 146 -2.49 0.06 -3.59
CA SER A 146 -2.51 -0.30 -2.17
C SER A 146 -3.79 -1.05 -1.80
N ASN A 147 -3.95 -1.42 -0.53
CA ASN A 147 -5.15 -2.05 0.04
C ASN A 147 -5.61 -3.27 -0.75
N VAL A 148 -4.64 -4.02 -1.28
CA VAL A 148 -4.92 -5.29 -1.93
C VAL A 148 -5.14 -6.35 -0.86
N GLY A 149 -6.32 -6.95 -0.90
CA GLY A 149 -6.68 -8.06 -0.03
C GLY A 149 -7.62 -9.02 -0.73
N SER A 150 -7.59 -10.29 -0.36
CA SER A 150 -8.60 -11.27 -0.78
C SER A 150 -9.04 -12.10 0.41
N LEU A 151 -10.33 -12.39 0.48
CA LEU A 151 -10.90 -13.23 1.54
C LEU A 151 -10.14 -14.54 1.64
N GLN A 152 -9.86 -14.98 2.85
CA GLN A 152 -9.06 -16.19 3.09
C GLN A 152 -9.70 -17.43 2.44
N THR A 153 -11.02 -17.54 2.47
CA THR A 153 -11.80 -18.62 1.87
C THR A 153 -11.72 -18.67 0.35
N GLU A 154 -11.42 -17.52 -0.29
CA GLU A 154 -11.42 -17.36 -1.75
C GLU A 154 -9.99 -17.36 -2.34
N ARG A 155 -8.99 -17.61 -1.51
CA ARG A 155 -7.60 -17.69 -1.96
C ARG A 155 -7.38 -18.87 -2.89
N GLY A 156 -6.45 -18.70 -3.83
CA GLY A 156 -6.25 -19.66 -4.92
C GLY A 156 -7.12 -19.38 -6.15
N GLY A 157 -8.24 -18.65 -6.04
CA GLY A 157 -9.09 -18.24 -7.15
C GLY A 157 -8.53 -17.12 -8.04
N GLY A 158 -7.37 -16.56 -7.68
CA GLY A 158 -6.70 -15.51 -8.45
C GLY A 158 -7.29 -14.11 -8.27
N PHE A 159 -8.17 -13.91 -7.28
CA PHE A 159 -8.87 -12.64 -7.07
C PHE A 159 -7.95 -11.49 -6.63
N GLY A 160 -6.93 -11.75 -5.79
CA GLY A 160 -5.92 -10.76 -5.45
C GLY A 160 -5.09 -10.32 -6.66
N LYS A 161 -4.72 -11.27 -7.54
CA LYS A 161 -4.07 -10.96 -8.82
C LYS A 161 -4.98 -10.11 -9.70
N LEU A 162 -6.25 -10.46 -9.83
CA LEU A 162 -7.23 -9.72 -10.60
C LEU A 162 -7.38 -8.28 -10.08
N ALA A 163 -7.54 -8.11 -8.76
CA ALA A 163 -7.64 -6.79 -8.12
C ALA A 163 -6.43 -5.90 -8.42
N THR A 164 -5.22 -6.47 -8.26
CA THR A 164 -3.97 -5.74 -8.50
C THR A 164 -3.82 -5.35 -9.97
N LEU A 165 -4.00 -6.30 -10.89
CA LEU A 165 -3.79 -6.04 -12.31
C LEU A 165 -4.87 -5.15 -12.92
N TYR A 166 -6.09 -5.18 -12.37
CA TYR A 166 -7.12 -4.22 -12.74
C TYR A 166 -6.71 -2.79 -12.33
N ALA A 167 -6.17 -2.60 -11.12
CA ALA A 167 -5.67 -1.30 -10.69
C ALA A 167 -4.49 -0.81 -11.56
N VAL A 168 -3.57 -1.71 -11.97
CA VAL A 168 -2.53 -1.39 -12.96
C VAL A 168 -3.14 -0.91 -14.27
N HIS A 169 -4.11 -1.66 -14.81
CA HIS A 169 -4.79 -1.29 -16.05
C HIS A 169 -5.49 0.07 -15.93
N GLN A 170 -6.22 0.31 -14.85
CA GLN A 170 -6.86 1.63 -14.62
C GLN A 170 -5.82 2.75 -14.54
N SER A 171 -4.69 2.50 -13.90
CA SER A 171 -3.56 3.43 -13.84
C SER A 171 -3.04 3.77 -15.26
N GLN A 172 -2.90 2.77 -16.13
CA GLN A 172 -2.52 2.95 -17.53
C GLN A 172 -3.57 3.77 -18.32
N GLN A 173 -4.87 3.47 -18.12
CA GLN A 173 -5.96 4.21 -18.75
C GLN A 173 -6.01 5.69 -18.33
N MET A 174 -5.52 6.01 -17.14
CA MET A 174 -5.37 7.39 -16.63
C MET A 174 -4.11 8.09 -17.17
N GLY A 175 -3.29 7.42 -17.97
CA GLY A 175 -2.07 7.98 -18.55
C GLY A 175 -0.86 7.94 -17.60
N ASN A 176 -0.93 7.22 -16.49
CA ASN A 176 0.25 7.00 -15.67
C ASN A 176 1.25 6.12 -16.41
N ILE A 177 2.52 6.43 -16.28
CA ILE A 177 3.64 5.71 -16.91
C ILE A 177 4.40 4.84 -15.90
N VAL A 178 4.20 5.07 -14.61
CA VAL A 178 4.77 4.28 -13.52
C VAL A 178 3.64 3.66 -12.72
N HIS A 179 3.76 2.36 -12.43
CA HIS A 179 2.78 1.62 -11.61
C HIS A 179 3.53 0.93 -10.49
N SER A 180 3.29 1.34 -9.27
CA SER A 180 4.06 0.92 -8.10
C SER A 180 3.20 0.38 -6.97
N ILE A 181 3.83 -0.41 -6.12
CA ILE A 181 3.31 -0.92 -4.86
C ILE A 181 4.46 -1.03 -3.87
N SER A 182 4.19 -0.92 -2.58
CA SER A 182 5.17 -1.26 -1.55
C SER A 182 4.69 -2.42 -0.68
N THR A 183 5.61 -3.24 -0.25
CA THR A 183 5.34 -4.33 0.70
C THR A 183 6.56 -4.57 1.57
N GLU A 184 6.34 -5.09 2.77
CA GLU A 184 7.44 -5.54 3.61
C GLU A 184 8.26 -6.65 2.92
N GLU A 185 9.59 -6.48 2.88
CA GLU A 185 10.51 -7.39 2.18
C GLU A 185 10.47 -8.80 2.79
N GLY A 186 10.53 -9.80 1.92
CA GLY A 186 10.53 -11.22 2.32
C GLY A 186 9.18 -11.80 2.72
N THR A 187 8.12 -11.00 2.82
CA THR A 187 6.78 -11.45 3.20
C THR A 187 6.05 -12.17 2.06
N TYR A 188 4.93 -12.82 2.38
CA TYR A 188 4.06 -13.43 1.37
C TYR A 188 3.57 -12.42 0.31
N PRO A 189 3.07 -11.21 0.65
CA PRO A 189 2.71 -10.20 -0.34
C PRO A 189 3.86 -9.83 -1.27
N ASN A 190 5.07 -9.67 -0.76
CA ASN A 190 6.25 -9.39 -1.57
C ASN A 190 6.48 -10.47 -2.63
N GLN A 191 6.47 -11.75 -2.23
CA GLN A 191 6.60 -12.86 -3.15
C GLN A 191 5.43 -12.97 -4.13
N PHE A 192 4.23 -12.64 -3.70
CA PHE A 192 3.03 -12.62 -4.55
C PHE A 192 3.18 -11.59 -5.67
N TYR A 193 3.57 -10.35 -5.37
CA TYR A 193 3.73 -9.31 -6.39
C TYR A 193 4.86 -9.61 -7.37
N LYS A 194 5.97 -10.21 -6.92
CA LYS A 194 7.03 -10.71 -7.82
C LYS A 194 6.47 -11.69 -8.86
N ARG A 195 5.61 -12.62 -8.46
CA ARG A 195 4.99 -13.61 -9.38
C ARG A 195 4.02 -13.02 -10.39
N ILE A 196 3.47 -11.85 -10.15
CA ILE A 196 2.50 -11.21 -11.06
C ILE A 196 3.09 -10.06 -11.88
N GLY A 197 4.41 -9.90 -11.88
CA GLY A 197 5.13 -8.98 -12.77
C GLY A 197 5.65 -7.70 -12.13
N PHE A 198 5.66 -7.60 -10.81
CA PHE A 198 6.33 -6.49 -10.13
C PHE A 198 7.79 -6.84 -9.83
N VAL A 199 8.66 -5.86 -9.95
CA VAL A 199 10.09 -5.95 -9.69
C VAL A 199 10.47 -4.93 -8.62
N THR A 200 11.20 -5.35 -7.59
CA THR A 200 11.76 -4.42 -6.60
C THR A 200 12.83 -3.56 -7.26
N ARG A 201 12.69 -2.24 -7.17
CA ARG A 201 13.67 -1.27 -7.69
C ARG A 201 14.57 -0.74 -6.57
N PHE A 202 14.00 -0.53 -5.40
CA PHE A 202 14.71 -0.12 -4.21
C PHE A 202 13.97 -0.59 -2.97
N THR A 203 14.64 -0.55 -1.82
CA THR A 203 14.02 -0.78 -0.53
C THR A 203 14.02 0.51 0.29
N GLY A 204 13.09 0.62 1.22
CA GLY A 204 13.01 1.69 2.18
C GLY A 204 13.06 1.14 3.59
N VAL A 205 13.74 1.86 4.49
CA VAL A 205 13.92 1.47 5.89
C VAL A 205 13.20 2.45 6.79
N GLY A 206 12.33 1.93 7.65
CA GLY A 206 11.68 2.69 8.70
C GLY A 206 12.49 2.67 9.99
N LEU A 207 12.68 3.85 10.58
CA LEU A 207 13.34 4.05 11.86
C LEU A 207 12.35 4.62 12.86
N THR A 208 12.36 4.09 14.09
CA THR A 208 11.61 4.63 15.22
C THR A 208 12.52 4.85 16.41
N LYS A 209 12.20 5.84 17.24
CA LYS A 209 12.80 6.05 18.55
C LYS A 209 11.75 5.76 19.61
N ARG A 210 12.07 4.90 20.58
CA ARG A 210 11.20 4.56 21.70
C ARG A 210 11.47 5.44 22.91
#